data_0ee42211282e1b8415b762b25af37c3b
#
_entry.id   0ee42211282e1b8415b762b25af37c3b
#
_cell.length_a   1.000
_cell.length_b   1.000
_cell.length_c   1.000
_cell.angle_alpha   90.00
_cell.angle_beta   90.00
_cell.angle_gamma   90.00
#
_symmetry.space_group_name_H-M   'P 1'
#
loop_
_entity.id
_entity.type
_entity.pdbx_description
1 polymer ?
#
loop_
_entity_poly.entity_id
_entity_poly.type
_entity_poly.pdbx_seq_one_letter_code
_entity_poly.pdbx_strand_id
1 'polypeptide(L)'
;RNACANAAANKINNARFICADATDWMRAAAQPNSGLPHPDVVFLDPPREGSTPACIDAVAAMKPKRVVYVSCNPETLARDLMFLVRNGYKVKKIQPVDMFPHTNHVECVCALSRR
;
A
#
# COMPACT_ATOMS: atom_id res chain seq x y z
N ARG A 1 6.09 8.83 -16.68
CA ARG A 1 6.96 9.85 -17.33
C ARG A 1 7.30 10.98 -16.37
N ASN A 2 6.33 11.63 -15.74
CA ASN A 2 6.58 12.73 -14.81
C ASN A 2 7.34 12.30 -13.53
N ALA A 3 7.09 11.11 -13.01
CA ALA A 3 7.77 10.60 -11.83
C ALA A 3 9.29 10.46 -12.06
N CYS A 4 9.69 9.97 -13.22
CA CYS A 4 11.12 9.87 -13.58
C CYS A 4 11.77 11.24 -13.69
N ALA A 5 11.09 12.20 -14.32
CA ALA A 5 11.57 13.58 -14.45
C ALA A 5 11.72 14.26 -13.07
N ASN A 6 10.74 14.07 -12.20
CA ASN A 6 10.77 14.61 -10.84
C ASN A 6 11.90 13.99 -10.00
N ALA A 7 12.11 12.69 -10.10
CA ALA A 7 13.19 12.02 -9.41
C ALA A 7 14.57 12.56 -9.87
N ALA A 8 14.75 12.70 -11.19
CA ALA A 8 15.98 13.26 -11.75
C ALA A 8 16.23 14.71 -11.29
N ALA A 9 15.20 15.55 -11.33
CA ALA A 9 15.27 16.94 -10.87
C ALA A 9 15.65 17.05 -9.38
N ASN A 10 15.22 16.09 -8.57
CA ASN A 10 15.52 16.02 -7.15
C ASN A 10 16.74 15.16 -6.81
N LYS A 11 17.51 14.73 -7.81
CA LYS A 11 18.71 13.90 -7.64
C LYS A 11 18.44 12.57 -6.90
N ILE A 12 17.24 12.03 -7.07
CA ILE A 12 16.83 10.73 -6.52
C ILE A 12 17.21 9.65 -7.53
N ASN A 13 18.15 8.78 -7.17
CA ASN A 13 18.68 7.74 -8.04
C ASN A 13 18.42 6.32 -7.53
N ASN A 14 17.73 6.17 -6.40
CA ASN A 14 17.40 4.90 -5.76
C ASN A 14 15.89 4.55 -5.89
N ALA A 15 15.19 5.14 -6.85
CA ALA A 15 13.79 4.87 -7.13
C ALA A 15 13.62 4.24 -8.52
N ARG A 16 12.75 3.25 -8.61
CA ARG A 16 12.36 2.62 -9.85
C ARG A 16 10.86 2.83 -10.08
N PHE A 17 10.50 3.29 -11.26
CA PHE A 17 9.12 3.58 -11.64
C PHE A 17 8.64 2.56 -12.68
N ILE A 18 7.49 1.97 -12.43
CA ILE A 18 6.91 0.93 -13.29
C ILE A 18 5.50 1.39 -13.66
N CYS A 19 5.22 1.45 -14.95
CA CYS A 19 3.89 1.76 -15.49
C CYS A 19 3.17 0.44 -15.77
N ALA A 20 2.32 0.01 -14.84
CA ALA A 20 1.58 -1.24 -14.96
C ALA A 20 0.34 -1.20 -14.05
N ASP A 21 -0.58 -2.15 -14.23
CA ASP A 21 -1.56 -2.44 -13.20
C ASP A 21 -0.83 -2.97 -11.96
N ALA A 22 -1.06 -2.33 -10.81
CA ALA A 22 -0.31 -2.63 -9.59
C ALA A 22 -0.58 -4.05 -9.09
N THR A 23 -1.83 -4.51 -9.17
CA THR A 23 -2.22 -5.84 -8.71
C THR A 23 -1.55 -6.93 -9.57
N ASP A 24 -1.61 -6.78 -10.88
CA ASP A 24 -1.00 -7.73 -11.81
C ASP A 24 0.52 -7.76 -11.67
N TRP A 25 1.13 -6.58 -11.51
CA TRP A 25 2.57 -6.49 -11.29
C TRP A 25 2.99 -7.16 -9.97
N MET A 26 2.28 -6.91 -8.89
CA MET A 26 2.58 -7.51 -7.59
C MET A 26 2.41 -9.02 -7.60
N ARG A 27 1.38 -9.53 -8.29
CA ARG A 27 1.19 -10.97 -8.47
C ARG A 27 2.36 -11.62 -9.21
N ALA A 28 2.81 -10.98 -10.27
CA ALA A 28 3.97 -11.46 -11.02
C ALA A 28 5.25 -11.40 -10.18
N ALA A 29 5.45 -10.31 -9.45
CA ALA A 29 6.60 -10.12 -8.57
C ALA A 29 6.66 -11.13 -7.41
N ALA A 30 5.51 -11.57 -6.93
CA ALA A 30 5.41 -12.56 -5.85
C ALA A 30 5.76 -13.99 -6.26
N GLN A 31 5.87 -14.26 -7.57
CA GLN A 31 6.21 -15.60 -8.06
C GLN A 31 7.65 -15.96 -7.65
N PRO A 32 7.91 -17.23 -7.26
CA PRO A 32 9.24 -17.65 -6.82
C PRO A 32 10.36 -17.38 -7.82
N ASN A 33 10.04 -17.43 -9.12
CA ASN A 33 10.99 -17.27 -10.22
C ASN A 33 10.95 -15.89 -10.87
N SER A 34 10.35 -14.90 -10.22
CA SER A 34 10.21 -13.55 -10.79
C SER A 34 11.55 -12.83 -10.97
N GLY A 35 12.58 -13.21 -10.20
CA GLY A 35 13.85 -12.50 -10.16
C GLY A 35 13.76 -11.10 -9.52
N LEU A 36 12.59 -10.73 -9.01
CA LEU A 36 12.36 -9.44 -8.35
C LEU A 36 12.54 -9.56 -6.84
N PRO A 37 13.17 -8.57 -6.19
CA PRO A 37 13.32 -8.60 -4.75
C PRO A 37 11.97 -8.46 -4.06
N HIS A 38 11.78 -9.19 -2.97
CA HIS A 38 10.61 -8.99 -2.11
C HIS A 38 10.75 -7.68 -1.34
N PRO A 39 9.70 -6.85 -1.29
CA PRO A 39 9.74 -5.61 -0.54
C PRO A 39 9.74 -5.88 0.98
N ASP A 40 10.47 -5.07 1.73
CA ASP A 40 10.36 -5.07 3.18
C ASP A 40 9.11 -4.33 3.67
N VAL A 41 8.76 -3.25 2.98
CA VAL A 41 7.62 -2.40 3.30
C VAL A 41 6.83 -2.11 2.03
N VAL A 42 5.51 -2.18 2.13
CA VAL A 42 4.58 -1.75 1.07
C VAL A 42 3.73 -0.59 1.59
N PHE A 43 3.68 0.49 0.82
CA PHE A 43 2.77 1.60 1.05
C PHE A 43 1.57 1.47 0.12
N LEU A 44 0.37 1.59 0.68
CA LEU A 44 -0.89 1.62 -0.06
C LEU A 44 -1.58 2.96 0.18
N ASP A 45 -1.99 3.60 -0.90
CA ASP A 45 -2.78 4.83 -0.88
C ASP A 45 -3.87 4.71 -1.95
N PRO A 46 -4.88 3.85 -1.71
CA PRO A 46 -5.93 3.58 -2.69
C PRO A 46 -6.94 4.73 -2.77
N PRO A 47 -7.78 4.74 -3.81
CA PRO A 47 -8.89 5.67 -3.90
C PRO A 47 -9.92 5.42 -2.78
N ARG A 48 -10.99 6.21 -2.76
CA ARG A 48 -12.06 6.17 -1.75
C ARG A 48 -12.72 4.80 -1.59
N GLU A 49 -12.83 4.05 -2.68
CA GLU A 49 -13.40 2.70 -2.69
C GLU A 49 -12.51 1.69 -1.94
N GLY A 50 -11.30 2.09 -1.57
CA GLY A 50 -10.31 1.22 -0.96
C GLY A 50 -9.62 0.32 -1.98
N SER A 51 -8.93 -0.68 -1.48
CA SER A 51 -8.28 -1.71 -2.29
C SER A 51 -9.23 -2.85 -2.61
N THR A 52 -8.99 -3.55 -3.70
CA THR A 52 -9.71 -4.78 -3.99
C THR A 52 -9.13 -5.94 -3.16
N PRO A 53 -9.92 -6.99 -2.86
CA PRO A 53 -9.37 -8.20 -2.25
C PRO A 53 -8.18 -8.76 -3.02
N ALA A 54 -8.26 -8.75 -4.34
CA ALA A 54 -7.18 -9.20 -5.22
C ALA A 54 -5.88 -8.40 -5.03
N CYS A 55 -5.97 -7.09 -4.82
CA CYS A 55 -4.82 -6.24 -4.54
C CYS A 55 -4.20 -6.59 -3.19
N ILE A 56 -5.03 -6.77 -2.16
CA ILE A 56 -4.57 -7.13 -0.82
C ILE A 56 -3.92 -8.52 -0.81
N ASP A 57 -4.50 -9.48 -1.50
CA ASP A 57 -3.92 -10.82 -1.66
C ASP A 57 -2.56 -10.74 -2.38
N ALA A 58 -2.43 -9.89 -3.38
CA ALA A 58 -1.16 -9.68 -4.09
C ALA A 58 -0.09 -9.07 -3.18
N VAL A 59 -0.45 -8.10 -2.35
CA VAL A 59 0.45 -7.53 -1.33
C VAL A 59 0.90 -8.62 -0.36
N ALA A 60 -0.03 -9.40 0.17
CA ALA A 60 0.27 -10.48 1.10
C ALA A 60 1.16 -11.56 0.49
N ALA A 61 0.97 -11.88 -0.81
CA ALA A 61 1.79 -12.83 -1.53
C ALA A 61 3.27 -12.41 -1.66
N MET A 62 3.54 -11.10 -1.71
CA MET A 62 4.91 -10.58 -1.67
C MET A 62 5.56 -10.66 -0.28
N LYS A 63 4.79 -10.95 0.75
CA LYS A 63 5.24 -11.13 2.13
C LYS A 63 6.08 -9.96 2.68
N PRO A 64 5.67 -8.70 2.51
CA PRO A 64 6.39 -7.60 3.15
C PRO A 64 6.32 -7.74 4.68
N LYS A 65 7.36 -7.30 5.36
CA LYS A 65 7.39 -7.29 6.82
C LYS A 65 6.38 -6.30 7.40
N ARG A 66 6.16 -5.20 6.68
CA ARG A 66 5.27 -4.11 7.10
C ARG A 66 4.42 -3.63 5.93
N VAL A 67 3.21 -3.22 6.27
CA VAL A 67 2.31 -2.51 5.35
C VAL A 67 1.93 -1.19 6.00
N VAL A 68 2.04 -0.11 5.25
CA VAL A 68 1.51 1.20 5.64
C VAL A 68 0.35 1.52 4.73
N TYR A 69 -0.82 1.70 5.30
CA TYR A 69 -2.05 1.99 4.57
C TYR A 69 -2.50 3.41 4.86
N VAL A 70 -2.57 4.24 3.84
CA VAL A 70 -3.13 5.59 3.91
C VAL A 70 -4.54 5.55 3.33
N SER A 71 -5.53 6.01 4.09
CA SER A 71 -6.92 5.96 3.68
C SER A 71 -7.59 7.32 3.84
N CYS A 72 -8.43 7.67 2.88
CA CYS A 72 -9.32 8.82 2.96
C CYS A 72 -10.78 8.42 3.32
N ASN A 73 -11.04 7.14 3.56
CA ASN A 73 -12.38 6.63 3.88
C ASN A 73 -12.31 5.56 4.98
N PRO A 74 -12.78 5.87 6.22
CA PRO A 74 -12.72 4.93 7.35
C PRO A 74 -13.50 3.63 7.14
N GLU A 75 -14.60 3.65 6.39
CA GLU A 75 -15.41 2.46 6.16
C GLU A 75 -14.70 1.44 5.29
N THR A 76 -14.13 1.87 4.17
CA THR A 76 -13.36 0.99 3.29
C THR A 76 -12.03 0.59 3.93
N LEU A 77 -11.45 1.47 4.75
CA LEU A 77 -10.27 1.13 5.54
C LEU A 77 -10.54 -0.05 6.49
N ALA A 78 -11.62 -0.02 7.25
CA ALA A 78 -11.97 -1.10 8.18
C ALA A 78 -12.11 -2.44 7.45
N ARG A 79 -12.76 -2.45 6.29
CA ARG A 79 -12.89 -3.63 5.44
C ARG A 79 -11.52 -4.15 4.98
N ASP A 80 -10.68 -3.26 4.48
CA ASP A 80 -9.37 -3.64 3.92
C ASP A 80 -8.40 -4.09 5.01
N LEU A 81 -8.43 -3.46 6.18
CA LEU A 81 -7.66 -3.92 7.35
C LEU A 81 -8.05 -5.33 7.76
N MET A 82 -9.35 -5.66 7.71
CA MET A 82 -9.81 -7.02 8.00
C MET A 82 -9.23 -8.04 7.02
N PHE A 83 -9.17 -7.72 5.73
CA PHE A 83 -8.52 -8.59 4.74
C PHE A 83 -7.02 -8.74 4.99
N LEU A 84 -6.31 -7.67 5.35
CA LEU A 84 -4.90 -7.75 5.71
C LEU A 84 -4.67 -8.61 6.95
N VAL A 85 -5.51 -8.47 7.96
CA VAL A 85 -5.43 -9.29 9.19
C VAL A 85 -5.64 -10.77 8.86
N ARG A 86 -6.60 -11.11 8.01
CA ARG A 86 -6.85 -12.48 7.54
C ARG A 86 -5.68 -13.05 6.75
N ASN A 87 -4.91 -12.19 6.10
CA ASN A 87 -3.71 -12.55 5.34
C ASN A 87 -2.42 -12.55 6.19
N GLY A 88 -2.55 -12.53 7.51
CA GLY A 88 -1.42 -12.73 8.43
C GLY A 88 -0.75 -11.45 8.92
N TYR A 89 -1.41 -10.30 8.78
CA TYR A 89 -0.92 -9.02 9.30
C TYR A 89 -1.60 -8.66 10.61
N LYS A 90 -0.91 -7.87 11.41
CA LYS A 90 -1.41 -7.32 12.67
C LYS A 90 -1.36 -5.79 12.61
N VAL A 91 -2.48 -5.15 12.93
CA VAL A 91 -2.54 -3.69 13.05
C VAL A 91 -1.75 -3.26 14.28
N LYS A 92 -0.78 -2.39 14.08
CA LYS A 92 0.09 -1.87 15.15
C LYS A 92 -0.30 -0.46 15.59
N LYS A 93 -0.70 0.38 14.62
CA LYS A 93 -1.04 1.76 14.89
C LYS A 93 -2.04 2.26 13.87
N ILE A 94 -3.00 3.05 14.33
CA ILE A 94 -3.93 3.82 13.51
C ILE A 94 -3.81 5.27 13.95
N GLN A 95 -3.47 6.14 13.00
CA GLN A 95 -3.31 7.57 13.25
C GLN A 95 -4.26 8.35 12.34
N PRO A 96 -5.35 8.91 12.89
CA PRO A 96 -6.18 9.86 12.15
C PRO A 96 -5.43 11.17 11.92
N VAL A 97 -5.67 11.78 10.77
CA VAL A 97 -5.12 13.09 10.40
C VAL A 97 -6.24 13.95 9.83
N ASP A 98 -6.49 15.09 10.43
CA ASP A 98 -7.50 16.04 9.97
C ASP A 98 -6.90 16.98 8.92
N MET A 99 -6.92 16.53 7.67
CA MET A 99 -6.41 17.29 6.51
C MET A 99 -7.48 18.20 5.87
N PHE A 100 -8.75 17.96 6.19
CA PHE A 100 -9.90 18.71 5.64
C PHE A 100 -10.78 19.21 6.78
N PRO A 101 -10.32 20.23 7.55
CA PRO A 101 -11.08 20.77 8.69
C PRO A 101 -12.50 21.20 8.30
N HIS A 102 -13.45 21.03 9.21
CA HIS A 102 -14.87 21.35 9.02
C HIS A 102 -15.56 20.48 7.96
N THR A 103 -15.01 19.33 7.59
CA THR A 103 -15.64 18.33 6.73
C THR A 103 -15.71 16.98 7.45
N ASN A 104 -16.50 16.04 6.88
CA ASN A 104 -16.58 14.66 7.38
C ASN A 104 -15.42 13.77 6.86
N HIS A 105 -14.45 14.37 6.18
CA HIS A 105 -13.33 13.64 5.57
C HIS A 105 -12.16 13.58 6.55
N VAL A 106 -11.75 12.36 6.90
CA VAL A 106 -10.61 12.08 7.76
C VAL A 106 -9.64 11.17 7.04
N GLU A 107 -8.38 11.56 6.98
CA GLU A 107 -7.29 10.68 6.56
C GLU A 107 -6.87 9.81 7.74
N CYS A 108 -6.56 8.55 7.47
CA CYS A 108 -6.00 7.64 8.46
C CYS A 108 -4.73 7.00 7.91
N VAL A 109 -3.69 6.98 8.72
CA VAL A 109 -2.47 6.24 8.43
C VAL A 109 -2.40 5.03 9.36
N CYS A 110 -2.36 3.86 8.79
CA CYS A 110 -2.32 2.60 9.54
C CYS A 110 -1.00 1.89 9.28
N ALA A 111 -0.36 1.45 10.36
CA ALA A 111 0.84 0.63 10.30
C ALA A 111 0.50 -0.80 10.70
N LEU A 112 0.87 -1.76 9.85
CA LEU A 112 0.68 -3.18 10.10
C LEU A 112 2.03 -3.89 10.02
N SER A 113 2.17 -4.96 10.79
CA SER A 113 3.32 -5.86 10.68
C SER A 113 2.86 -7.28 10.44
N ARG A 114 3.67 -8.04 9.69
CA ARG A 114 3.43 -9.47 9.49
C ARG A 114 3.62 -10.20 10.82
N ARG A 115 2.72 -11.11 11.10
CA ARG A 115 2.80 -11.98 12.28
C ARG A 115 3.93 -12.98 12.19
#